data_6c868cdf8b1c1f1703addd0b4272a6e2
#
_entry.id   6c868cdf8b1c1f1703addd0b4272a6e2
#
_cell.length_a   1.000
_cell.length_b   1.000
_cell.length_c   1.000
_cell.angle_alpha   90.00
_cell.angle_beta   90.00
_cell.angle_gamma   90.00
#
_symmetry.space_group_name_H-M   'P 1'
#
loop_
_entity.id
_entity.type
_entity.pdbx_description
1 polymer ?
#
loop_
_entity_poly.entity_id
_entity_poly.type
_entity_poly.pdbx_seq_one_letter_code
_entity_poly.pdbx_strand_id
1 'polypeptide(L)'
;MALKNQFFIGCLLIFIWGADCPDNFVEIDEKCYNKEHMDVLQDFIDINESLYKLEPLELGFQEWKNNRLTYLYLGDVNITTLPDSIGLLKNLNSLDLRKNKISTIPEGICNVYPYYTQLNLSENKICPPYPYCFDYISSQNTNECDSFNCPKEYIEIQG
;
A
#
# COMPACT_ATOMS: atom_id res chain seq x y z
N MET A 1 -25.16 -19.31 -25.23
CA MET A 1 -25.84 -18.47 -26.24
C MET A 1 -26.52 -17.34 -25.52
N ALA A 2 -25.89 -16.18 -25.44
CA ALA A 2 -26.47 -14.97 -24.84
C ALA A 2 -26.92 -14.06 -25.97
N LEU A 3 -28.21 -13.75 -25.99
CA LEU A 3 -28.83 -12.86 -26.97
C LEU A 3 -28.39 -11.42 -26.73
N LYS A 4 -27.69 -10.84 -27.70
CA LYS A 4 -27.43 -9.40 -27.77
C LYS A 4 -28.73 -8.69 -28.11
N ASN A 5 -29.26 -7.83 -27.24
CA ASN A 5 -30.34 -6.92 -27.53
C ASN A 5 -29.87 -5.89 -28.56
N GLN A 6 -30.35 -6.00 -29.81
CA GLN A 6 -30.21 -4.95 -30.79
C GLN A 6 -31.39 -3.99 -30.65
N PHE A 7 -31.12 -2.76 -30.22
CA PHE A 7 -32.04 -1.65 -30.45
C PHE A 7 -31.66 -0.92 -31.73
N PHE A 8 -32.46 -1.07 -32.77
CA PHE A 8 -32.42 -0.29 -34.00
C PHE A 8 -33.18 1.02 -33.78
N ILE A 9 -32.49 2.15 -33.68
CA ILE A 9 -33.01 3.47 -34.05
C ILE A 9 -31.85 4.26 -34.69
N GLY A 10 -32.05 4.56 -35.97
CA GLY A 10 -31.35 5.47 -36.86
C GLY A 10 -29.93 5.94 -36.54
N CYS A 11 -28.96 5.51 -37.35
CA CYS A 11 -27.71 6.20 -37.66
C CYS A 11 -26.86 6.69 -36.47
N LEU A 12 -26.12 5.86 -35.85
CA LEU A 12 -24.67 5.89 -35.54
C LEU A 12 -24.38 4.67 -34.66
N LEU A 13 -23.72 3.66 -35.21
CA LEU A 13 -23.12 2.63 -34.37
C LEU A 13 -21.97 3.29 -33.59
N ILE A 14 -22.28 3.88 -32.45
CA ILE A 14 -21.25 4.15 -31.43
C ILE A 14 -20.95 2.80 -30.81
N PHE A 15 -19.92 2.12 -31.30
CA PHE A 15 -19.28 1.07 -30.53
C PHE A 15 -18.71 1.76 -29.30
N ILE A 16 -19.44 1.74 -28.20
CA ILE A 16 -18.87 1.99 -26.89
C ILE A 16 -17.97 0.78 -26.63
N TRP A 17 -16.74 0.87 -27.04
CA TRP A 17 -15.68 0.00 -26.56
C TRP A 17 -15.45 0.43 -25.12
N GLY A 18 -16.13 -0.21 -24.17
CA GLY A 18 -15.60 -0.27 -22.82
C GLY A 18 -14.19 -0.82 -22.95
N ALA A 19 -13.23 -0.21 -22.32
CA ALA A 19 -11.87 -0.75 -22.31
C ALA A 19 -11.97 -2.10 -21.58
N ASP A 20 -12.04 -3.22 -22.33
CA ASP A 20 -11.93 -4.54 -21.71
C ASP A 20 -10.57 -4.61 -21.04
N CYS A 21 -10.53 -4.48 -19.72
CA CYS A 21 -9.29 -4.59 -18.96
C CYS A 21 -8.74 -6.02 -19.12
N PRO A 22 -7.41 -6.17 -19.21
CA PRO A 22 -6.79 -7.48 -19.21
C PRO A 22 -7.17 -8.29 -17.97
N ASP A 23 -7.04 -9.60 -18.02
CA ASP A 23 -7.16 -10.46 -16.85
C ASP A 23 -6.28 -9.94 -15.70
N ASN A 24 -6.77 -10.02 -14.46
CA ASN A 24 -6.15 -9.47 -13.25
C ASN A 24 -6.11 -7.93 -13.14
N PHE A 25 -6.94 -7.22 -13.94
CA PHE A 25 -7.19 -5.80 -13.77
C PHE A 25 -8.67 -5.56 -13.50
N VAL A 26 -8.97 -4.48 -12.79
CA VAL A 26 -10.33 -4.00 -12.57
C VAL A 26 -10.53 -2.68 -13.31
N GLU A 27 -11.71 -2.50 -13.90
CA GLU A 27 -12.09 -1.26 -14.55
C GLU A 27 -12.81 -0.34 -13.55
N ILE A 28 -12.31 0.88 -13.42
CA ILE A 28 -12.95 1.95 -12.65
C ILE A 28 -12.83 3.22 -13.48
N ASP A 29 -13.94 3.87 -13.78
CA ASP A 29 -14.01 5.12 -14.55
C ASP A 29 -13.23 5.04 -15.88
N GLU A 30 -13.48 3.99 -16.67
CA GLU A 30 -12.86 3.74 -17.98
C GLU A 30 -11.32 3.53 -17.94
N LYS A 31 -10.76 3.27 -16.74
CA LYS A 31 -9.34 2.96 -16.55
C LYS A 31 -9.18 1.59 -15.92
N CYS A 32 -8.13 0.90 -16.33
CA CYS A 32 -7.77 -0.38 -15.75
C CYS A 32 -6.76 -0.19 -14.61
N TYR A 33 -6.98 -0.88 -13.50
CA TYR A 33 -6.07 -0.91 -12.35
C TYR A 33 -5.69 -2.35 -12.02
N ASN A 34 -4.44 -2.60 -11.68
CA ASN A 34 -4.01 -3.93 -11.27
C ASN A 34 -4.79 -4.37 -10.02
N LYS A 35 -5.47 -5.53 -10.12
CA LYS A 35 -6.36 -6.01 -9.05
C LYS A 35 -5.62 -6.26 -7.74
N GLU A 36 -4.44 -6.91 -7.80
CA GLU A 36 -3.63 -7.21 -6.61
C GLU A 36 -3.24 -5.93 -5.85
N HIS A 37 -2.88 -4.85 -6.59
CA HIS A 37 -2.58 -3.56 -5.98
C HIS A 37 -3.82 -2.90 -5.36
N MET A 38 -4.98 -3.02 -6.01
CA MET A 38 -6.25 -2.52 -5.45
C MET A 38 -6.63 -3.28 -4.18
N ASP A 39 -6.45 -4.60 -4.17
CA ASP A 39 -6.70 -5.45 -3.00
C ASP A 39 -5.79 -5.02 -1.82
N VAL A 40 -4.50 -4.70 -2.07
CA VAL A 40 -3.61 -4.18 -1.01
C VAL A 40 -4.08 -2.84 -0.47
N LEU A 41 -4.55 -1.92 -1.32
CA LEU A 41 -5.10 -0.64 -0.85
C LEU A 41 -6.36 -0.85 -0.01
N GLN A 42 -7.21 -1.82 -0.38
CA GLN A 42 -8.36 -2.20 0.43
C GLN A 42 -7.94 -2.79 1.78
N ASP A 43 -6.91 -3.64 1.83
CA ASP A 43 -6.38 -4.18 3.09
C ASP A 43 -5.90 -3.06 4.04
N PHE A 44 -5.26 -2.00 3.52
CA PHE A 44 -4.91 -0.82 4.33
C PHE A 44 -6.14 -0.18 4.97
N ILE A 45 -7.23 -0.04 4.21
CA ILE A 45 -8.48 0.56 4.67
C ILE A 45 -9.13 -0.32 5.73
N ASP A 46 -9.21 -1.62 5.49
CA ASP A 46 -9.93 -2.57 6.35
C ASP A 46 -9.29 -2.72 7.74
N ILE A 47 -7.95 -2.62 7.82
CA ILE A 47 -7.23 -2.81 9.10
C ILE A 47 -6.98 -1.50 9.86
N ASN A 48 -7.26 -0.32 9.27
CA ASN A 48 -7.03 0.96 9.91
C ASN A 48 -8.33 1.77 10.06
N GLU A 49 -8.81 1.92 11.29
CA GLU A 49 -10.03 2.66 11.59
C GLU A 49 -9.99 4.12 11.06
N SER A 50 -8.81 4.74 11.04
CA SER A 50 -8.62 6.10 10.52
C SER A 50 -8.94 6.26 9.03
N LEU A 51 -8.97 5.16 8.29
CA LEU A 51 -9.22 5.11 6.85
C LEU A 51 -10.65 4.63 6.53
N TYR A 52 -11.46 4.38 7.55
CA TYR A 52 -12.83 3.86 7.39
C TYR A 52 -13.65 4.71 6.42
N LYS A 53 -14.35 4.04 5.50
CA LYS A 53 -15.17 4.61 4.42
C LYS A 53 -14.41 5.20 3.23
N LEU A 54 -13.10 5.15 3.16
CA LEU A 54 -12.40 5.47 1.94
C LEU A 54 -12.54 4.31 0.93
N GLU A 55 -12.54 4.67 -0.35
CA GLU A 55 -12.34 3.71 -1.42
C GLU A 55 -10.84 3.61 -1.76
N PRO A 56 -10.37 2.47 -2.33
CA PRO A 56 -8.95 2.29 -2.61
C PRO A 56 -8.28 3.42 -3.40
N LEU A 57 -8.97 4.02 -4.37
CA LEU A 57 -8.44 5.14 -5.16
C LEU A 57 -8.46 6.49 -4.42
N GLU A 58 -9.16 6.58 -3.30
CA GLU A 58 -9.18 7.76 -2.40
C GLU A 58 -8.09 7.68 -1.33
N LEU A 59 -7.40 6.54 -1.21
CA LEU A 59 -6.40 6.31 -0.19
C LEU A 59 -5.12 7.11 -0.48
N GLY A 60 -4.99 8.28 0.12
CA GLY A 60 -3.81 9.14 0.04
C GLY A 60 -3.53 9.66 -1.38
N PHE A 61 -2.27 10.03 -1.62
CA PHE A 61 -1.84 10.40 -2.97
C PHE A 61 -1.19 9.20 -3.67
N GLN A 62 -1.61 8.93 -4.90
CA GLN A 62 -1.22 7.75 -5.66
C GLN A 62 -0.74 8.12 -7.06
N GLU A 63 0.33 7.46 -7.54
CA GLU A 63 0.69 7.49 -8.95
C GLU A 63 0.64 6.07 -9.53
N TRP A 64 0.01 5.95 -10.69
CA TRP A 64 -0.16 4.71 -11.41
C TRP A 64 0.53 4.77 -12.77
N LYS A 65 1.38 3.80 -13.06
CA LYS A 65 2.06 3.67 -14.35
C LYS A 65 1.83 2.28 -14.93
N ASN A 66 1.40 2.24 -16.19
CA ASN A 66 1.02 0.98 -16.83
C ASN A 66 0.04 0.17 -15.97
N ASN A 67 -0.97 0.86 -15.41
CA ASN A 67 -2.04 0.29 -14.57
C ASN A 67 -1.54 -0.33 -13.24
N ARG A 68 -0.32 -0.02 -12.80
CA ARG A 68 0.29 -0.49 -11.55
C ARG A 68 0.65 0.69 -10.65
N LEU A 69 0.40 0.54 -9.37
CA LEU A 69 0.76 1.54 -8.35
C LEU A 69 2.29 1.67 -8.27
N THR A 70 2.81 2.89 -8.43
CA THR A 70 4.25 3.18 -8.42
C THR A 70 4.65 4.15 -7.33
N TYR A 71 3.69 4.92 -6.81
CA TYR A 71 3.89 5.84 -5.70
C TYR A 71 2.67 5.83 -4.79
N LEU A 72 2.90 5.77 -3.48
CA LEU A 72 1.86 5.86 -2.46
C LEU A 72 2.32 6.75 -1.31
N TYR A 73 1.59 7.85 -1.08
CA TYR A 73 1.80 8.73 0.05
C TYR A 73 0.65 8.62 1.04
N LEU A 74 0.96 8.15 2.24
CA LEU A 74 0.05 7.98 3.38
C LEU A 74 0.62 8.65 4.64
N GLY A 75 1.29 9.79 4.48
CA GLY A 75 1.84 10.52 5.61
C GLY A 75 0.75 11.26 6.39
N ASP A 76 0.84 11.24 7.73
CA ASP A 76 -0.03 11.99 8.65
C ASP A 76 -1.53 11.65 8.56
N VAL A 77 -1.85 10.35 8.38
CA VAL A 77 -3.24 9.85 8.29
C VAL A 77 -3.63 8.91 9.44
N ASN A 78 -2.81 8.85 10.49
CA ASN A 78 -3.05 8.06 11.70
C ASN A 78 -3.10 6.53 11.48
N ILE A 79 -2.41 5.99 10.49
CA ILE A 79 -2.25 4.55 10.30
C ILE A 79 -1.56 3.94 11.53
N THR A 80 -2.07 2.80 11.99
CA THR A 80 -1.51 2.05 13.12
C THR A 80 -0.86 0.74 12.70
N THR A 81 -1.33 0.17 11.58
CA THR A 81 -0.94 -1.18 11.14
C THR A 81 -0.71 -1.19 9.64
N LEU A 82 0.31 -1.92 9.20
CA LEU A 82 0.57 -2.20 7.79
C LEU A 82 0.03 -3.60 7.44
N PRO A 83 -0.63 -3.77 6.29
CA PRO A 83 -1.09 -5.08 5.86
C PRO A 83 0.08 -5.98 5.45
N ASP A 84 0.00 -7.28 5.72
CA ASP A 84 0.99 -8.26 5.27
C ASP A 84 1.10 -8.32 3.74
N SER A 85 0.00 -8.03 3.05
CA SER A 85 -0.07 -7.96 1.59
C SER A 85 0.74 -6.81 0.97
N ILE A 86 1.29 -5.88 1.76
CA ILE A 86 2.14 -4.79 1.27
C ILE A 86 3.28 -5.29 0.37
N GLY A 87 3.78 -6.48 0.63
CA GLY A 87 4.81 -7.14 -0.17
C GLY A 87 4.42 -7.49 -1.60
N LEU A 88 3.15 -7.36 -1.97
CA LEU A 88 2.63 -7.58 -3.32
C LEU A 88 2.81 -6.33 -4.21
N LEU A 89 3.08 -5.16 -3.64
CA LEU A 89 3.29 -3.89 -4.38
C LEU A 89 4.66 -3.83 -5.07
N LYS A 90 5.03 -4.84 -5.83
CA LYS A 90 6.37 -5.02 -6.44
C LYS A 90 6.76 -3.94 -7.45
N ASN A 91 5.81 -3.12 -7.89
CA ASN A 91 6.05 -2.02 -8.81
C ASN A 91 6.21 -0.66 -8.11
N LEU A 92 6.15 -0.66 -6.78
CA LEU A 92 6.21 0.57 -5.99
C LEU A 92 7.64 1.12 -5.98
N ASN A 93 7.81 2.36 -6.43
CA ASN A 93 9.08 3.09 -6.41
C ASN A 93 9.22 3.95 -5.16
N SER A 94 8.10 4.37 -4.58
CA SER A 94 8.11 5.20 -3.37
C SER A 94 6.89 4.91 -2.50
N LEU A 95 7.15 4.76 -1.20
CA LEU A 95 6.15 4.60 -0.16
C LEU A 95 6.47 5.54 1.01
N ASP A 96 5.62 6.53 1.20
CA ASP A 96 5.75 7.47 2.31
C ASP A 96 4.68 7.23 3.37
N LEU A 97 5.12 6.77 4.53
CA LEU A 97 4.30 6.43 5.69
C LEU A 97 4.68 7.28 6.92
N ARG A 98 5.40 8.38 6.73
CA ARG A 98 5.84 9.24 7.83
C ARG A 98 4.68 9.81 8.64
N LYS A 99 4.96 10.16 9.91
CA LYS A 99 3.99 10.81 10.81
C LYS A 99 2.70 9.99 11.00
N ASN A 100 2.86 8.71 11.23
CA ASN A 100 1.76 7.83 11.56
C ASN A 100 1.92 7.25 12.99
N LYS A 101 1.16 6.23 13.31
CA LYS A 101 1.18 5.55 14.62
C LYS A 101 1.58 4.08 14.47
N ILE A 102 2.34 3.76 13.43
CA ILE A 102 2.76 2.39 13.12
C ILE A 102 3.71 1.91 14.22
N SER A 103 3.40 0.77 14.82
CA SER A 103 4.20 0.17 15.90
C SER A 103 4.99 -1.06 15.45
N THR A 104 4.55 -1.73 14.40
CA THR A 104 5.18 -2.94 13.85
C THR A 104 5.20 -2.90 12.34
N ILE A 105 6.18 -3.59 11.76
CA ILE A 105 6.33 -3.73 10.30
C ILE A 105 6.20 -5.22 9.95
N PRO A 106 5.33 -5.59 8.99
CA PRO A 106 5.22 -6.97 8.57
C PRO A 106 6.43 -7.40 7.75
N GLU A 107 6.81 -8.68 7.83
CA GLU A 107 7.90 -9.26 7.03
C GLU A 107 7.71 -9.09 5.53
N GLY A 108 6.46 -9.01 5.06
CA GLY A 108 6.11 -8.77 3.66
C GLY A 108 6.76 -7.51 3.07
N ILE A 109 7.05 -6.49 3.88
CA ILE A 109 7.71 -5.27 3.42
C ILE A 109 9.06 -5.54 2.75
N CYS A 110 9.76 -6.60 3.16
CA CYS A 110 11.04 -6.99 2.60
C CYS A 110 10.97 -7.46 1.14
N ASN A 111 9.78 -7.74 0.63
CA ASN A 111 9.59 -8.08 -0.79
C ASN A 111 9.59 -6.84 -1.70
N VAL A 112 9.38 -5.65 -1.15
CA VAL A 112 9.40 -4.38 -1.88
C VAL A 112 10.61 -3.52 -1.53
N TYR A 113 11.13 -3.64 -0.30
CA TYR A 113 12.36 -2.99 0.17
C TYR A 113 13.48 -4.06 0.34
N PRO A 114 14.76 -3.82 0.00
CA PRO A 114 15.40 -2.56 -0.37
C PRO A 114 15.59 -2.30 -1.86
N TYR A 115 15.02 -3.13 -2.73
CA TYR A 115 15.50 -3.22 -4.12
C TYR A 115 15.20 -1.99 -4.98
N TYR A 116 14.02 -1.35 -4.86
CA TYR A 116 13.61 -0.24 -5.74
C TYR A 116 12.76 0.82 -5.05
N THR A 117 12.34 0.60 -3.81
CA THR A 117 11.36 1.48 -3.15
C THR A 117 12.04 2.47 -2.22
N GLN A 118 11.79 3.76 -2.43
CA GLN A 118 12.08 4.79 -1.43
C GLN A 118 11.03 4.67 -0.32
N LEU A 119 11.44 4.14 0.83
CA LEU A 119 10.56 3.94 1.97
C LEU A 119 10.84 4.99 3.06
N ASN A 120 9.81 5.75 3.42
CA ASN A 120 9.88 6.71 4.52
C ASN A 120 8.95 6.27 5.66
N LEU A 121 9.53 5.81 6.75
CA LEU A 121 8.84 5.37 7.98
C LEU A 121 9.08 6.33 9.15
N SER A 122 9.65 7.51 8.91
CA SER A 122 10.01 8.45 9.99
C SER A 122 8.79 8.92 10.80
N GLU A 123 9.03 9.32 12.04
CA GLU A 123 8.00 9.85 12.94
C GLU A 123 6.80 8.86 13.15
N ASN A 124 7.15 7.58 13.35
CA ASN A 124 6.24 6.52 13.78
C ASN A 124 6.60 6.03 15.19
N LYS A 125 6.04 4.91 15.62
CA LYS A 125 6.26 4.27 16.93
C LYS A 125 6.86 2.88 16.80
N ILE A 126 7.60 2.62 15.72
CA ILE A 126 8.10 1.29 15.39
C ILE A 126 9.17 0.86 16.38
N CYS A 127 8.93 -0.26 17.02
CA CYS A 127 9.82 -0.89 18.00
C CYS A 127 10.47 -2.15 17.43
N PRO A 128 11.69 -2.51 17.86
CA PRO A 128 12.28 -3.81 17.56
C PRO A 128 11.42 -4.98 18.11
N PRO A 129 11.51 -6.20 17.55
CA PRO A 129 12.39 -6.56 16.45
C PRO A 129 11.89 -6.06 15.09
N TYR A 130 12.84 -5.71 14.22
CA TYR A 130 12.53 -5.29 12.85
C TYR A 130 12.58 -6.48 11.89
N PRO A 131 11.86 -6.43 10.73
CA PRO A 131 12.04 -7.39 9.67
C PRO A 131 13.50 -7.50 9.22
N TYR A 132 13.92 -8.67 8.76
CA TYR A 132 15.32 -9.00 8.46
C TYR A 132 16.00 -8.09 7.42
N CYS A 133 15.24 -7.34 6.65
CA CYS A 133 15.75 -6.39 5.64
C CYS A 133 16.10 -5.01 6.22
N PHE A 134 15.88 -4.79 7.52
CA PHE A 134 16.22 -3.54 8.20
C PHE A 134 17.26 -3.78 9.28
N ASP A 135 18.45 -3.20 9.11
CA ASP A 135 19.44 -3.11 10.19
C ASP A 135 19.05 -2.01 11.18
N TYR A 136 18.40 -0.95 10.70
CA TYR A 136 18.04 0.21 11.49
C TYR A 136 16.87 0.99 10.83
N ILE A 137 15.97 1.53 11.67
CA ILE A 137 14.90 2.44 11.26
C ILE A 137 15.02 3.74 12.05
N SER A 138 15.36 4.83 11.35
CA SER A 138 15.61 6.14 11.98
C SER A 138 14.33 6.88 12.39
N SER A 139 14.50 7.84 13.33
CA SER A 139 13.49 8.84 13.67
C SER A 139 12.15 8.27 14.14
N GLN A 140 12.21 7.26 15.04
CA GLN A 140 11.02 6.69 15.67
C GLN A 140 10.78 7.30 17.06
N ASN A 141 9.50 7.43 17.46
CA ASN A 141 9.15 7.72 18.85
C ASN A 141 9.07 6.38 19.62
N THR A 142 10.20 5.99 20.22
CA THR A 142 10.35 4.72 20.92
C THR A 142 10.04 4.80 22.42
N ASN A 143 9.48 5.91 22.90
CA ASN A 143 9.18 6.08 24.33
C ASN A 143 8.16 5.06 24.87
N GLU A 144 7.38 4.45 23.99
CA GLU A 144 6.38 3.43 24.30
C GLU A 144 6.89 1.99 24.02
N CYS A 145 8.16 1.83 23.58
CA CYS A 145 8.73 0.51 23.38
C CYS A 145 9.00 -0.13 24.76
N ASP A 146 8.34 -1.25 25.02
CA ASP A 146 8.61 -2.00 26.23
C ASP A 146 10.08 -2.49 26.25
N SER A 147 10.80 -2.15 27.31
CA SER A 147 12.20 -2.54 27.51
C SER A 147 12.41 -4.07 27.57
N PHE A 148 11.33 -4.84 27.64
CA PHE A 148 11.34 -6.30 27.67
C PHE A 148 11.44 -6.98 26.30
N ASN A 149 11.20 -6.27 25.21
CA ASN A 149 11.25 -6.82 23.84
C ASN A 149 12.54 -6.46 23.06
N CYS A 150 13.43 -5.67 23.61
CA CYS A 150 14.76 -5.50 23.02
C CYS A 150 15.62 -6.73 23.35
N PRO A 151 16.08 -7.52 22.36
CA PRO A 151 17.10 -8.53 22.60
C PRO A 151 18.30 -7.85 23.26
N LYS A 152 18.81 -8.40 24.37
CA LYS A 152 19.92 -7.83 25.16
C LYS A 152 21.21 -7.59 24.36
N GLU A 153 21.30 -8.15 23.16
CA GLU A 153 22.43 -8.00 22.25
C GLU A 153 22.55 -6.61 21.60
N TYR A 154 21.48 -5.79 21.64
CA TYR A 154 21.50 -4.43 21.09
C TYR A 154 21.89 -3.33 22.09
N ILE A 155 22.06 -3.66 23.38
CA ILE A 155 22.37 -2.67 24.43
C ILE A 155 23.88 -2.46 24.60
N GLU A 156 24.74 -3.31 24.06
CA GLU A 156 26.20 -3.25 24.28
C GLU A 156 26.98 -2.37 23.28
N ILE A 157 26.39 -1.66 22.36
CA ILE A 157 27.11 -0.85 21.34
C ILE A 157 27.14 0.65 21.68
N GLN A 158 26.65 1.07 22.84
CA GLN A 158 26.84 2.46 23.33
C GLN A 158 27.51 2.51 24.71
N GLY A 159 28.72 2.00 24.77
CA GLY A 159 29.64 2.17 25.90
C GLY A 159 30.94 2.81 25.44
#